data_19f44b00904ec7328d85d4127f2ad4ce
#
_entry.id   19f44b00904ec7328d85d4127f2ad4ce
#
_cell.length_a   1.000
_cell.length_b   1.000
_cell.length_c   1.000
_cell.angle_alpha   90.00
_cell.angle_beta   90.00
_cell.angle_gamma   90.00
#
_symmetry.space_group_name_H-M   'P 1'
#
loop_
_entity.id
_entity.type
_entity.pdbx_description
1 polymer ?
#
loop_
_entity_poly.entity_id
_entity_poly.type
_entity_poly.pdbx_seq_one_letter_code
_entity_poly.pdbx_strand_id
1 'polypeptide(L)'
;MSAEAKTNQHYDQDPRVFELYLDRTRKYSAGIYRTDEDTLDQAQQNKLHFVADRLGVEPGKRLLDIGCGWGSLILFMAAEYDARTVGISPAPNQHAYIAERAAAAGLTERVSTLVGEFEEHQPEPRSFDAVSMLGSIVHMPDLDGVFRKAYAALKPRGRMYVSESCYRNAAKRAEFAERENSVFVRDSIFGWGDMRPLSDLVRGAENAGFTVVAVDDLTRDYWRTIEDWLANVERNADRLNAIEPGLSDQLSRYLKTANAGWGFTTKHYALTLQKSR
;
A
#
# COMPACT_ATOMS: atom_id res chain seq x y z
N MET A 1 1.49 -9.88 23.23
CA MET A 1 0.48 -9.73 22.15
C MET A 1 1.18 -10.14 20.86
N SER A 2 0.60 -11.06 20.08
CA SER A 2 1.14 -11.49 18.79
C SER A 2 1.15 -10.31 17.80
N ALA A 3 2.01 -10.33 16.77
CA ALA A 3 2.03 -9.34 15.71
C ALA A 3 0.64 -9.16 15.07
N GLU A 4 -0.11 -10.25 14.94
CA GLU A 4 -1.48 -10.37 14.46
C GLU A 4 -2.47 -9.47 15.23
N ALA A 5 -2.39 -9.42 16.57
CA ALA A 5 -3.26 -8.58 17.40
C ALA A 5 -2.98 -7.06 17.25
N LYS A 6 -1.78 -6.69 16.78
CA LYS A 6 -1.37 -5.28 16.64
C LYS A 6 -1.70 -4.70 15.27
N THR A 7 -1.60 -5.50 14.21
CA THR A 7 -1.91 -5.05 12.84
C THR A 7 -3.41 -4.84 12.63
N ASN A 8 -4.25 -5.62 13.31
CA ASN A 8 -5.71 -5.51 13.25
C ASN A 8 -6.25 -4.23 13.91
N GLN A 9 -5.58 -3.66 14.90
CA GLN A 9 -6.10 -2.52 15.65
C GLN A 9 -6.36 -1.26 14.80
N HIS A 10 -5.58 -1.04 13.75
CA HIS A 10 -5.80 0.10 12.85
C HIS A 10 -6.90 -0.14 11.82
N TYR A 11 -7.04 -1.38 11.36
CA TYR A 11 -8.04 -1.75 10.34
C TYR A 11 -9.42 -2.04 10.94
N ASP A 12 -9.51 -2.16 12.26
CA ASP A 12 -10.78 -2.23 13.02
C ASP A 12 -11.42 -0.85 13.29
N GLN A 13 -10.76 0.24 12.86
CA GLN A 13 -11.38 1.57 12.92
C GLN A 13 -12.64 1.62 12.08
N ASP A 14 -13.59 2.44 12.52
CA ASP A 14 -14.84 2.68 11.78
C ASP A 14 -14.51 3.09 10.32
N PRO A 15 -15.01 2.36 9.33
CA PRO A 15 -14.75 2.65 7.92
C PRO A 15 -15.08 4.08 7.50
N ARG A 16 -16.01 4.74 8.22
CA ARG A 16 -16.38 6.14 7.99
C ARG A 16 -15.22 7.12 8.24
N VAL A 17 -14.28 6.75 9.10
CA VAL A 17 -13.08 7.57 9.37
C VAL A 17 -12.28 7.74 8.09
N PHE A 18 -12.04 6.66 7.34
CA PHE A 18 -11.26 6.68 6.09
C PHE A 18 -11.96 7.49 4.98
N GLU A 19 -13.28 7.52 4.94
CA GLU A 19 -14.06 8.35 4.00
C GLU A 19 -13.88 9.85 4.22
N LEU A 20 -13.55 10.25 5.46
CA LEU A 20 -13.48 11.64 5.84
C LEU A 20 -12.13 12.30 5.50
N TYR A 21 -11.06 11.51 5.32
CA TYR A 21 -9.75 12.09 5.03
C TYR A 21 -9.00 11.50 3.83
N LEU A 22 -9.32 10.27 3.40
CA LEU A 22 -8.76 9.71 2.19
C LEU A 22 -9.49 10.20 0.93
N ASP A 23 -9.03 9.77 -0.24
CA ASP A 23 -9.72 9.93 -1.51
C ASP A 23 -10.99 9.07 -1.58
N ARG A 24 -11.81 9.29 -2.61
CA ARG A 24 -13.07 8.55 -2.84
C ARG A 24 -12.90 7.03 -2.97
N THR A 25 -11.70 6.54 -3.30
CA THR A 25 -11.38 5.11 -3.41
C THR A 25 -10.81 4.53 -2.11
N ARG A 26 -10.66 5.33 -1.07
CA ARG A 26 -10.05 4.99 0.23
C ARG A 26 -8.65 4.43 0.08
N LYS A 27 -7.85 4.99 -0.84
CA LYS A 27 -6.48 4.51 -1.03
C LYS A 27 -5.51 5.09 0.00
N TYR A 28 -5.08 4.26 0.94
CA TYR A 28 -4.14 4.64 1.99
C TYR A 28 -2.68 4.40 1.57
N SER A 29 -2.22 5.16 0.59
CA SER A 29 -0.82 5.18 0.11
C SER A 29 -0.58 6.42 -0.76
N ALA A 30 0.67 6.71 -1.12
CA ALA A 30 1.05 7.86 -1.94
C ALA A 30 0.22 7.99 -3.22
N GLY A 31 -0.30 9.18 -3.53
CA GLY A 31 -0.79 9.54 -4.85
C GLY A 31 0.38 9.79 -5.81
N ILE A 32 0.11 10.15 -7.06
CA ILE A 32 1.10 10.67 -8.03
C ILE A 32 0.54 11.95 -8.63
N TYR A 33 1.16 13.08 -8.32
CA TYR A 33 0.76 14.40 -8.79
C TYR A 33 1.52 14.76 -10.05
N ARG A 34 0.80 14.86 -11.17
CA ARG A 34 1.39 15.25 -12.46
C ARG A 34 1.54 16.75 -12.60
N THR A 35 0.65 17.50 -11.97
CA THR A 35 0.65 18.95 -11.92
C THR A 35 0.43 19.45 -10.49
N ASP A 36 0.70 20.74 -10.26
CA ASP A 36 0.45 21.36 -8.95
C ASP A 36 -1.06 21.56 -8.68
N GLU A 37 -1.90 21.51 -9.71
CA GLU A 37 -3.37 21.65 -9.63
C GLU A 37 -4.08 20.31 -9.37
N ASP A 38 -3.39 19.17 -9.48
CA ASP A 38 -4.01 17.85 -9.24
C ASP A 38 -4.59 17.78 -7.82
N THR A 39 -5.84 17.36 -7.73
CA THR A 39 -6.49 17.00 -6.47
C THR A 39 -6.00 15.64 -5.97
N LEU A 40 -6.27 15.34 -4.69
CA LEU A 40 -5.98 14.02 -4.13
C LEU A 40 -6.61 12.88 -4.95
N ASP A 41 -7.87 13.03 -5.38
CA ASP A 41 -8.55 12.04 -6.22
C ASP A 41 -7.85 11.83 -7.55
N GLN A 42 -7.42 12.92 -8.21
CA GLN A 42 -6.67 12.85 -9.47
C GLN A 42 -5.29 12.20 -9.27
N ALA A 43 -4.60 12.57 -8.19
CA ALA A 43 -3.30 11.96 -7.85
C ALA A 43 -3.43 10.45 -7.60
N GLN A 44 -4.49 10.00 -6.92
CA GLN A 44 -4.74 8.58 -6.71
C GLN A 44 -5.09 7.87 -8.02
N GLN A 45 -5.89 8.47 -8.90
CA GLN A 45 -6.15 7.92 -10.24
C GLN A 45 -4.87 7.83 -11.08
N ASN A 46 -4.06 8.91 -11.11
CA ASN A 46 -2.77 8.92 -11.81
C ASN A 46 -1.87 7.78 -11.35
N LYS A 47 -1.83 7.52 -10.02
CA LYS A 47 -1.07 6.41 -9.45
C LYS A 47 -1.59 5.05 -9.93
N LEU A 48 -2.91 4.83 -9.96
CA LEU A 48 -3.47 3.56 -10.40
C LEU A 48 -3.12 3.28 -11.87
N HIS A 49 -3.19 4.28 -12.74
CA HIS A 49 -2.72 4.17 -14.13
C HIS A 49 -1.20 3.93 -14.21
N PHE A 50 -0.41 4.64 -13.42
CA PHE A 50 1.04 4.43 -13.38
C PHE A 50 1.42 3.00 -12.97
N VAL A 51 0.73 2.44 -11.96
CA VAL A 51 0.93 1.05 -11.53
C VAL A 51 0.54 0.07 -12.64
N ALA A 52 -0.58 0.32 -13.36
CA ALA A 52 -0.98 -0.48 -14.50
C ALA A 52 0.10 -0.53 -15.60
N ASP A 53 0.66 0.62 -15.94
CA ASP A 53 1.74 0.75 -16.94
C ASP A 53 3.01 0.02 -16.48
N ARG A 54 3.42 0.22 -15.22
CA ARG A 54 4.60 -0.45 -14.65
C ARG A 54 4.46 -1.98 -14.63
N LEU A 55 3.28 -2.48 -14.34
CA LEU A 55 2.96 -3.91 -14.33
C LEU A 55 2.70 -4.49 -15.73
N GLY A 56 2.41 -3.64 -16.72
CA GLY A 56 1.99 -4.06 -18.05
C GLY A 56 0.65 -4.80 -18.01
N VAL A 57 -0.33 -4.22 -17.30
CA VAL A 57 -1.67 -4.81 -17.21
C VAL A 57 -2.40 -4.67 -18.53
N GLU A 58 -2.95 -5.77 -19.01
CA GLU A 58 -3.71 -5.88 -20.26
C GLU A 58 -5.00 -6.67 -20.01
N PRO A 59 -6.01 -6.60 -20.88
CA PRO A 59 -7.24 -7.37 -20.75
C PRO A 59 -6.98 -8.88 -20.54
N GLY A 60 -7.70 -9.46 -19.56
CA GLY A 60 -7.59 -10.88 -19.22
C GLY A 60 -6.37 -11.27 -18.38
N LYS A 61 -5.41 -10.37 -18.13
CA LYS A 61 -4.27 -10.62 -17.22
C LYS A 61 -4.72 -10.85 -15.80
N ARG A 62 -4.00 -11.71 -15.07
CA ARG A 62 -4.23 -12.00 -13.66
C ARG A 62 -3.28 -11.19 -12.79
N LEU A 63 -3.83 -10.39 -11.89
CA LEU A 63 -3.10 -9.58 -10.90
C LEU A 63 -3.34 -10.11 -9.49
N LEU A 64 -2.27 -10.24 -8.70
CA LEU A 64 -2.32 -10.45 -7.26
C LEU A 64 -1.92 -9.14 -6.54
N ASP A 65 -2.80 -8.61 -5.69
CA ASP A 65 -2.51 -7.44 -4.85
C ASP A 65 -2.36 -7.87 -3.38
N ILE A 66 -1.15 -7.78 -2.86
CA ILE A 66 -0.79 -8.23 -1.51
C ILE A 66 -0.89 -7.03 -0.56
N GLY A 67 -1.84 -7.11 0.38
CA GLY A 67 -2.25 -5.97 1.19
C GLY A 67 -3.21 -5.05 0.41
N CYS A 68 -4.28 -5.63 -0.14
CA CYS A 68 -5.20 -4.92 -1.04
C CYS A 68 -6.01 -3.80 -0.37
N GLY A 69 -6.06 -3.77 0.97
CA GLY A 69 -6.81 -2.77 1.72
C GLY A 69 -8.28 -2.70 1.28
N TRP A 70 -8.79 -1.50 1.06
CA TRP A 70 -10.16 -1.28 0.58
C TRP A 70 -10.40 -1.64 -0.89
N GLY A 71 -9.44 -2.27 -1.55
CA GLY A 71 -9.59 -2.81 -2.90
C GLY A 71 -9.48 -1.80 -4.04
N SER A 72 -9.03 -0.57 -3.77
CA SER A 72 -8.95 0.49 -4.80
C SER A 72 -8.19 0.04 -6.06
N LEU A 73 -7.04 -0.65 -5.91
CA LEU A 73 -6.27 -1.13 -7.05
C LEU A 73 -6.98 -2.26 -7.80
N ILE A 74 -7.44 -3.29 -7.10
CA ILE A 74 -8.05 -4.47 -7.72
C ILE A 74 -9.36 -4.15 -8.42
N LEU A 75 -10.21 -3.28 -7.84
CA LEU A 75 -11.44 -2.80 -8.47
C LEU A 75 -11.14 -1.97 -9.72
N PHE A 76 -10.15 -1.06 -9.63
CA PHE A 76 -9.73 -0.23 -10.75
C PHE A 76 -9.17 -1.06 -11.92
N MET A 77 -8.26 -2.01 -11.64
CA MET A 77 -7.67 -2.86 -12.67
C MET A 77 -8.71 -3.75 -13.36
N ALA A 78 -9.71 -4.21 -12.61
CA ALA A 78 -10.83 -4.99 -13.18
C ALA A 78 -11.76 -4.13 -14.05
N ALA A 79 -12.03 -2.88 -13.63
CA ALA A 79 -12.95 -1.98 -14.34
C ALA A 79 -12.30 -1.37 -15.59
N GLU A 80 -11.09 -0.81 -15.47
CA GLU A 80 -10.46 -0.01 -16.52
C GLU A 80 -9.60 -0.84 -17.48
N TYR A 81 -9.04 -1.95 -17.00
CA TYR A 81 -8.11 -2.78 -17.78
C TYR A 81 -8.62 -4.18 -18.06
N ASP A 82 -9.87 -4.50 -17.71
CA ASP A 82 -10.44 -5.84 -17.90
C ASP A 82 -9.59 -6.98 -17.30
N ALA A 83 -8.85 -6.67 -16.22
CA ALA A 83 -7.99 -7.63 -15.55
C ALA A 83 -8.79 -8.53 -14.59
N ARG A 84 -8.28 -9.74 -14.33
CA ARG A 84 -8.76 -10.62 -13.25
C ARG A 84 -7.89 -10.41 -12.03
N THR A 85 -8.47 -10.00 -10.93
CA THR A 85 -7.72 -9.58 -9.75
C THR A 85 -8.02 -10.45 -8.53
N VAL A 86 -6.97 -10.70 -7.75
CA VAL A 86 -7.04 -11.35 -6.44
C VAL A 86 -6.39 -10.42 -5.43
N GLY A 87 -7.14 -10.04 -4.40
CA GLY A 87 -6.61 -9.25 -3.28
C GLY A 87 -6.39 -10.13 -2.05
N ILE A 88 -5.32 -9.90 -1.30
CA ILE A 88 -5.08 -10.52 0.01
C ILE A 88 -5.04 -9.42 1.07
N SER A 89 -5.78 -9.60 2.16
CA SER A 89 -5.76 -8.72 3.34
C SER A 89 -6.23 -9.46 4.58
N PRO A 90 -5.70 -9.18 5.77
CA PRO A 90 -6.16 -9.80 7.01
C PRO A 90 -7.50 -9.27 7.54
N ALA A 91 -8.00 -8.12 7.03
CA ALA A 91 -9.15 -7.42 7.59
C ALA A 91 -10.49 -7.85 6.95
N PRO A 92 -11.38 -8.59 7.64
CA PRO A 92 -12.64 -9.08 7.06
C PRO A 92 -13.61 -7.98 6.59
N ASN A 93 -13.63 -6.82 7.25
CA ASN A 93 -14.45 -5.68 6.87
C ASN A 93 -14.08 -5.11 5.49
N GLN A 94 -12.80 -5.15 5.12
CA GLN A 94 -12.31 -4.76 3.81
C GLN A 94 -12.84 -5.69 2.70
N HIS A 95 -12.87 -6.99 2.95
CA HIS A 95 -13.40 -7.99 2.01
C HIS A 95 -14.90 -7.80 1.74
N ALA A 96 -15.69 -7.54 2.79
CA ALA A 96 -17.12 -7.25 2.65
C ALA A 96 -17.34 -6.00 1.79
N TYR A 97 -16.59 -4.93 2.05
CA TYR A 97 -16.62 -3.71 1.25
C TYR A 97 -16.25 -3.95 -0.22
N ILE A 98 -15.16 -4.68 -0.48
CA ILE A 98 -14.73 -5.00 -1.84
C ILE A 98 -15.81 -5.80 -2.58
N ALA A 99 -16.40 -6.81 -1.94
CA ALA A 99 -17.45 -7.63 -2.54
C ALA A 99 -18.70 -6.80 -2.91
N GLU A 100 -19.13 -5.89 -2.02
CA GLU A 100 -20.23 -4.96 -2.29
C GLU A 100 -19.92 -4.06 -3.49
N ARG A 101 -18.73 -3.46 -3.53
CA ARG A 101 -18.30 -2.57 -4.62
C ARG A 101 -18.15 -3.32 -5.94
N ALA A 102 -17.61 -4.54 -5.91
CA ALA A 102 -17.50 -5.38 -7.11
C ALA A 102 -18.89 -5.76 -7.65
N ALA A 103 -19.84 -6.12 -6.78
CA ALA A 103 -21.20 -6.42 -7.19
C ALA A 103 -21.90 -5.19 -7.79
N ALA A 104 -21.80 -4.04 -7.15
CA ALA A 104 -22.39 -2.79 -7.64
C ALA A 104 -21.82 -2.36 -9.02
N ALA A 105 -20.57 -2.70 -9.31
CA ALA A 105 -19.89 -2.39 -10.58
C ALA A 105 -20.00 -3.52 -11.63
N GLY A 106 -20.63 -4.66 -11.33
CA GLY A 106 -20.70 -5.81 -12.25
C GLY A 106 -19.37 -6.54 -12.43
N LEU A 107 -18.49 -6.50 -11.43
CA LEU A 107 -17.12 -7.03 -11.47
C LEU A 107 -16.92 -8.34 -10.68
N THR A 108 -17.98 -8.98 -10.21
CA THR A 108 -17.91 -10.18 -9.36
C THR A 108 -17.13 -11.34 -9.96
N GLU A 109 -17.16 -11.50 -11.29
CA GLU A 109 -16.41 -12.55 -11.99
C GLU A 109 -14.92 -12.23 -12.20
N ARG A 110 -14.51 -10.98 -11.92
CA ARG A 110 -13.15 -10.50 -12.14
C ARG A 110 -12.40 -10.16 -10.88
N VAL A 111 -13.09 -9.91 -9.78
CA VAL A 111 -12.51 -9.50 -8.50
C VAL A 111 -12.79 -10.56 -7.45
N SER A 112 -11.74 -11.07 -6.84
CA SER A 112 -11.83 -12.00 -5.72
C SER A 112 -10.86 -11.59 -4.62
N THR A 113 -11.15 -12.03 -3.38
CA THR A 113 -10.29 -11.71 -2.24
C THR A 113 -10.08 -12.93 -1.35
N LEU A 114 -8.92 -12.97 -0.69
CA LEU A 114 -8.52 -14.00 0.29
C LEU A 114 -8.25 -13.31 1.63
N VAL A 115 -8.92 -13.76 2.69
CA VAL A 115 -8.72 -13.27 4.06
C VAL A 115 -7.48 -13.94 4.65
N GLY A 116 -6.61 -13.18 5.29
CA GLY A 116 -5.42 -13.66 5.99
C GLY A 116 -4.15 -12.91 5.61
N GLU A 117 -3.05 -13.28 6.25
CA GLU A 117 -1.73 -12.74 5.95
C GLU A 117 -1.14 -13.46 4.71
N PHE A 118 -0.35 -12.72 3.91
CA PHE A 118 0.25 -13.31 2.70
C PHE A 118 1.17 -14.50 3.01
N GLU A 119 1.83 -14.48 4.15
CA GLU A 119 2.70 -15.54 4.62
C GLU A 119 1.97 -16.87 4.79
N GLU A 120 0.68 -16.84 5.10
CA GLU A 120 -0.15 -18.04 5.29
C GLU A 120 -0.69 -18.62 3.98
N HIS A 121 -0.82 -17.77 2.95
CA HIS A 121 -1.32 -18.20 1.64
C HIS A 121 -0.21 -18.80 0.79
N GLN A 122 -0.59 -19.81 -0.02
CA GLN A 122 0.29 -20.43 -1.02
C GLN A 122 -0.31 -20.20 -2.42
N PRO A 123 -0.02 -19.03 -3.06
CA PRO A 123 -0.49 -18.78 -4.40
C PRO A 123 0.01 -19.86 -5.37
N GLU A 124 -0.85 -20.30 -6.27
CA GLU A 124 -0.48 -21.29 -7.29
C GLU A 124 0.74 -20.79 -8.08
N PRO A 125 1.80 -21.59 -8.23
CA PRO A 125 2.98 -21.19 -8.97
C PRO A 125 2.68 -20.83 -10.41
N ARG A 126 3.32 -19.77 -10.91
CA ARG A 126 3.20 -19.30 -12.31
C ARG A 126 1.76 -19.04 -12.75
N SER A 127 0.92 -18.55 -11.84
CA SER A 127 -0.50 -18.29 -12.11
C SER A 127 -0.83 -16.81 -12.35
N PHE A 128 0.05 -15.89 -11.95
CA PHE A 128 -0.18 -14.45 -12.08
C PHE A 128 0.75 -13.81 -13.12
N ASP A 129 0.19 -12.89 -13.90
CA ASP A 129 0.94 -12.05 -14.84
C ASP A 129 1.60 -10.87 -14.11
N ALA A 130 0.98 -10.40 -13.04
CA ALA A 130 1.44 -9.27 -12.24
C ALA A 130 1.20 -9.50 -10.73
N VAL A 131 2.07 -8.90 -9.90
CA VAL A 131 1.94 -8.83 -8.45
C VAL A 131 2.14 -7.39 -7.99
N SER A 132 1.37 -6.93 -7.03
CA SER A 132 1.51 -5.58 -6.44
C SER A 132 1.55 -5.63 -4.91
N MET A 133 2.30 -4.68 -4.33
CA MET A 133 2.36 -4.38 -2.90
C MET A 133 2.49 -2.86 -2.75
N LEU A 134 1.46 -2.20 -2.25
CA LEU A 134 1.42 -0.75 -2.10
C LEU A 134 1.27 -0.36 -0.63
N GLY A 135 2.39 -0.19 0.07
CA GLY A 135 2.44 0.16 1.49
C GLY A 135 2.16 -1.01 2.43
N SER A 136 2.40 -2.26 2.01
CA SER A 136 2.09 -3.44 2.81
C SER A 136 3.32 -4.26 3.22
N ILE A 137 4.44 -4.15 2.48
CA ILE A 137 5.63 -4.97 2.76
C ILE A 137 6.31 -4.61 4.09
N VAL A 138 6.07 -3.40 4.60
CA VAL A 138 6.55 -2.94 5.92
C VAL A 138 6.02 -3.81 7.06
N HIS A 139 4.86 -4.46 6.89
CA HIS A 139 4.22 -5.34 7.87
C HIS A 139 4.70 -6.80 7.80
N MET A 140 5.60 -7.13 6.87
CA MET A 140 6.05 -8.49 6.62
C MET A 140 7.48 -8.70 7.14
N PRO A 141 7.65 -9.50 8.22
CA PRO A 141 8.97 -9.68 8.84
C PRO A 141 9.94 -10.45 7.95
N ASP A 142 9.49 -11.49 7.24
CA ASP A 142 10.32 -12.30 6.33
C ASP A 142 10.32 -11.73 4.91
N LEU A 143 11.10 -10.64 4.73
CA LEU A 143 11.23 -9.96 3.43
C LEU A 143 11.67 -10.91 2.30
N ASP A 144 12.65 -11.76 2.56
CA ASP A 144 13.16 -12.71 1.56
C ASP A 144 12.12 -13.78 1.22
N GLY A 145 11.36 -14.26 2.20
CA GLY A 145 10.25 -15.20 2.00
C GLY A 145 9.13 -14.59 1.14
N VAL A 146 8.78 -13.34 1.41
CA VAL A 146 7.77 -12.60 0.64
C VAL A 146 8.18 -12.48 -0.83
N PHE A 147 9.41 -12.02 -1.11
CA PHE A 147 9.88 -11.92 -2.50
C PHE A 147 9.97 -13.27 -3.19
N ARG A 148 10.48 -14.33 -2.52
CA ARG A 148 10.52 -15.69 -3.08
C ARG A 148 9.12 -16.20 -3.43
N LYS A 149 8.14 -16.00 -2.55
CA LYS A 149 6.76 -16.44 -2.75
C LYS A 149 6.10 -15.66 -3.90
N ALA A 150 6.26 -14.34 -3.96
CA ALA A 150 5.78 -13.51 -5.06
C ALA A 150 6.43 -13.91 -6.41
N TYR A 151 7.74 -14.17 -6.40
CA TYR A 151 8.45 -14.67 -7.58
C TYR A 151 7.91 -16.01 -8.07
N ALA A 152 7.64 -16.95 -7.15
CA ALA A 152 7.08 -18.25 -7.51
C ALA A 152 5.67 -18.12 -8.13
N ALA A 153 4.83 -17.24 -7.60
CA ALA A 153 3.47 -16.99 -8.09
C ALA A 153 3.43 -16.38 -9.50
N LEU A 154 4.44 -15.59 -9.87
CA LEU A 154 4.52 -14.96 -11.18
C LEU A 154 4.81 -15.95 -12.30
N LYS A 155 4.17 -15.74 -13.46
CA LYS A 155 4.53 -16.36 -14.74
C LYS A 155 5.92 -15.87 -15.19
N PRO A 156 6.60 -16.59 -16.11
CA PRO A 156 7.79 -16.07 -16.78
C PRO A 156 7.54 -14.69 -17.39
N ARG A 157 8.46 -13.75 -17.20
CA ARG A 157 8.37 -12.33 -17.60
C ARG A 157 7.29 -11.52 -16.85
N GLY A 158 6.56 -12.11 -15.91
CA GLY A 158 5.63 -11.40 -15.05
C GLY A 158 6.33 -10.30 -14.25
N ARG A 159 5.61 -9.25 -13.91
CA ARG A 159 6.14 -8.08 -13.20
C ARG A 159 5.59 -7.97 -11.79
N MET A 160 6.42 -7.42 -10.92
CA MET A 160 6.01 -7.03 -9.57
C MET A 160 6.25 -5.54 -9.38
N TYR A 161 5.30 -4.87 -8.73
CA TYR A 161 5.42 -3.49 -8.30
C TYR A 161 5.35 -3.42 -6.78
N VAL A 162 6.35 -2.80 -6.16
CA VAL A 162 6.42 -2.59 -4.71
C VAL A 162 6.60 -1.12 -4.45
N SER A 163 5.70 -0.50 -3.69
CA SER A 163 5.79 0.91 -3.28
C SER A 163 5.79 0.97 -1.76
N GLU A 164 6.85 1.55 -1.16
CA GLU A 164 7.00 1.56 0.29
C GLU A 164 7.77 2.77 0.81
N SER A 165 7.44 3.14 2.05
CA SER A 165 8.20 4.11 2.83
C SER A 165 9.48 3.47 3.34
N CYS A 166 10.61 4.13 3.10
CA CYS A 166 11.94 3.63 3.42
C CYS A 166 12.71 4.63 4.29
N TYR A 167 13.56 4.15 5.19
CA TYR A 167 14.64 5.01 5.66
C TYR A 167 15.53 5.41 4.49
N ARG A 168 16.00 6.67 4.49
CA ARG A 168 16.86 7.20 3.43
C ARG A 168 18.08 6.31 3.14
N ASN A 169 18.63 5.69 4.18
CA ASN A 169 19.70 4.71 4.10
C ASN A 169 19.85 3.96 5.44
N ALA A 170 20.73 2.95 5.50
CA ALA A 170 20.98 2.15 6.70
C ALA A 170 21.49 2.98 7.89
N ALA A 171 22.31 4.02 7.66
CA ALA A 171 22.77 4.90 8.72
C ALA A 171 21.61 5.69 9.36
N LYS A 172 20.68 6.19 8.53
CA LYS A 172 19.47 6.87 9.05
C LYS A 172 18.52 5.90 9.77
N ARG A 173 18.41 4.66 9.33
CA ARG A 173 17.68 3.64 10.09
C ARG A 173 18.30 3.45 11.48
N ALA A 174 19.63 3.23 11.56
CA ALA A 174 20.33 3.02 12.82
C ALA A 174 20.22 4.23 13.77
N GLU A 175 20.21 5.46 13.21
CA GLU A 175 20.10 6.70 13.99
C GLU A 175 18.68 6.99 14.50
N PHE A 176 17.65 6.66 13.74
CA PHE A 176 16.29 7.16 13.97
C PHE A 176 15.26 6.09 14.34
N ALA A 177 15.47 4.80 14.06
CA ALA A 177 14.44 3.77 14.21
C ALA A 177 13.86 3.69 15.63
N GLU A 178 14.69 3.90 16.64
CA GLU A 178 14.27 3.81 18.05
C GLU A 178 14.00 5.19 18.71
N ARG A 179 13.97 6.27 17.93
CA ARG A 179 13.60 7.57 18.45
C ARG A 179 12.08 7.63 18.71
N GLU A 180 11.68 8.38 19.73
CA GLU A 180 10.30 8.50 20.20
C GLU A 180 9.30 8.76 19.05
N ASN A 181 9.60 9.71 18.16
CA ASN A 181 8.73 10.00 17.02
C ASN A 181 8.61 8.85 16.01
N SER A 182 9.68 8.09 15.77
CA SER A 182 9.66 6.94 14.88
C SER A 182 8.88 5.78 15.50
N VAL A 183 9.06 5.55 16.79
CA VAL A 183 8.29 4.58 17.57
C VAL A 183 6.81 4.97 17.60
N PHE A 184 6.51 6.26 17.82
CA PHE A 184 5.13 6.77 17.80
C PHE A 184 4.46 6.51 16.45
N VAL A 185 5.10 6.83 15.32
CA VAL A 185 4.52 6.60 13.98
C VAL A 185 4.32 5.10 13.73
N ARG A 186 5.32 4.26 14.08
CA ARG A 186 5.24 2.82 13.94
C ARG A 186 4.08 2.20 14.74
N ASP A 187 3.94 2.61 16.01
CA ASP A 187 3.06 1.94 16.96
C ASP A 187 1.63 2.53 16.98
N SER A 188 1.46 3.80 16.57
CA SER A 188 0.16 4.50 16.68
C SER A 188 -0.86 4.04 15.64
N ILE A 189 -0.43 3.73 14.41
CA ILE A 189 -1.36 3.43 13.32
C ILE A 189 -1.15 2.03 12.76
N PHE A 190 0.10 1.60 12.58
CA PHE A 190 0.38 0.31 11.95
C PHE A 190 0.50 -0.85 12.94
N GLY A 191 0.46 -0.56 14.27
CA GLY A 191 0.60 -1.55 15.33
C GLY A 191 1.94 -2.29 15.33
N TRP A 192 2.48 -2.58 14.17
CA TRP A 192 3.84 -3.07 13.91
C TRP A 192 4.24 -2.77 12.48
N GLY A 193 5.48 -2.37 12.28
CA GLY A 193 6.05 -2.16 10.96
C GLY A 193 7.56 -2.06 11.03
N ASP A 194 8.27 -2.71 10.10
CA ASP A 194 9.71 -2.62 9.96
C ASP A 194 10.06 -1.82 8.70
N MET A 195 10.11 -0.49 8.85
CA MET A 195 10.57 0.38 7.77
C MET A 195 12.05 0.10 7.50
N ARG A 196 12.37 -0.29 6.28
CA ARG A 196 13.72 -0.66 5.84
C ARG A 196 14.29 0.37 4.87
N PRO A 197 15.61 0.48 4.70
CA PRO A 197 16.19 1.23 3.58
C PRO A 197 15.89 0.53 2.24
N LEU A 198 15.86 1.31 1.15
CA LEU A 198 15.65 0.79 -0.21
C LEU A 198 16.60 -0.36 -0.56
N SER A 199 17.86 -0.29 -0.08
CA SER A 199 18.86 -1.34 -0.30
C SER A 199 18.43 -2.73 0.18
N ASP A 200 17.63 -2.80 1.25
CA ASP A 200 17.14 -4.07 1.76
C ASP A 200 16.04 -4.65 0.85
N LEU A 201 15.15 -3.80 0.32
CA LEU A 201 14.14 -4.21 -0.65
C LEU A 201 14.77 -4.71 -1.96
N VAL A 202 15.75 -3.97 -2.47
CA VAL A 202 16.51 -4.37 -3.69
C VAL A 202 17.21 -5.70 -3.46
N ARG A 203 17.93 -5.86 -2.36
CA ARG A 203 18.63 -7.12 -2.01
C ARG A 203 17.65 -8.31 -1.91
N GLY A 204 16.51 -8.13 -1.24
CA GLY A 204 15.50 -9.19 -1.12
C GLY A 204 14.93 -9.59 -2.49
N ALA A 205 14.69 -8.61 -3.37
CA ALA A 205 14.23 -8.86 -4.73
C ALA A 205 15.28 -9.61 -5.57
N GLU A 206 16.55 -9.18 -5.53
CA GLU A 206 17.65 -9.85 -6.24
C GLU A 206 17.88 -11.26 -5.74
N ASN A 207 17.86 -11.49 -4.40
CA ASN A 207 17.97 -12.82 -3.80
C ASN A 207 16.87 -13.77 -4.25
N ALA A 208 15.67 -13.26 -4.53
CA ALA A 208 14.55 -14.04 -5.06
C ALA A 208 14.66 -14.32 -6.57
N GLY A 209 15.59 -13.67 -7.27
CA GLY A 209 15.84 -13.83 -8.70
C GLY A 209 15.15 -12.78 -9.59
N PHE A 210 14.60 -11.71 -9.02
CA PHE A 210 14.05 -10.61 -9.79
C PHE A 210 15.14 -9.77 -10.46
N THR A 211 14.83 -9.24 -11.64
CA THR A 211 15.55 -8.12 -12.24
C THR A 211 14.88 -6.81 -11.81
N VAL A 212 15.63 -5.87 -11.27
CA VAL A 212 15.14 -4.50 -10.99
C VAL A 212 15.07 -3.75 -12.32
N VAL A 213 13.85 -3.38 -12.73
CA VAL A 213 13.58 -2.68 -14.00
C VAL A 213 13.59 -1.18 -13.83
N ALA A 214 13.00 -0.70 -12.72
CA ALA A 214 12.95 0.72 -12.39
C ALA A 214 12.88 0.93 -10.88
N VAL A 215 13.35 2.10 -10.46
CA VAL A 215 13.17 2.66 -9.12
C VAL A 215 12.68 4.10 -9.29
N ASP A 216 11.49 4.38 -8.78
CA ASP A 216 10.87 5.71 -8.85
C ASP A 216 10.90 6.34 -7.44
N ASP A 217 11.38 7.59 -7.32
CA ASP A 217 11.31 8.36 -6.06
C ASP A 217 9.99 9.13 -6.01
N LEU A 218 9.07 8.65 -5.19
CA LEU A 218 7.74 9.22 -4.96
C LEU A 218 7.67 10.03 -3.64
N THR A 219 8.82 10.47 -3.12
CA THR A 219 8.89 11.13 -1.81
C THR A 219 8.10 12.44 -1.79
N ARG A 220 8.19 13.27 -2.85
CA ARG A 220 7.43 14.53 -2.96
C ARG A 220 5.93 14.26 -3.06
N ASP A 221 5.56 13.24 -3.83
CA ASP A 221 4.17 12.85 -4.00
C ASP A 221 3.55 12.38 -2.68
N TYR A 222 4.28 11.61 -1.88
CA TYR A 222 3.75 11.16 -0.60
C TYR A 222 3.68 12.30 0.42
N TRP A 223 4.69 13.17 0.46
CA TRP A 223 4.62 14.39 1.27
C TRP A 223 3.33 15.17 0.96
N ARG A 224 3.04 15.44 -0.31
CA ARG A 224 1.84 16.16 -0.74
C ARG A 224 0.56 15.38 -0.43
N THR A 225 0.55 14.07 -0.60
CA THR A 225 -0.59 13.22 -0.24
C THR A 225 -0.96 13.38 1.23
N ILE A 226 0.04 13.42 2.12
CA ILE A 226 -0.19 13.62 3.56
C ILE A 226 -0.69 15.04 3.85
N GLU A 227 -0.22 16.07 3.13
CA GLU A 227 -0.76 17.43 3.24
C GLU A 227 -2.25 17.48 2.86
N ASP A 228 -2.64 16.81 1.78
CA ASP A 228 -4.05 16.72 1.37
C ASP A 228 -4.89 15.95 2.41
N TRP A 229 -4.36 14.87 3.00
CA TRP A 229 -5.03 14.17 4.09
C TRP A 229 -5.20 15.07 5.32
N LEU A 230 -4.17 15.83 5.69
CA LEU A 230 -4.25 16.80 6.80
C LEU A 230 -5.33 17.85 6.54
N ALA A 231 -5.39 18.42 5.35
CA ALA A 231 -6.42 19.38 4.97
C ALA A 231 -7.83 18.77 5.05
N ASN A 232 -7.97 17.49 4.69
CA ASN A 232 -9.24 16.77 4.81
C ASN A 232 -9.61 16.49 6.28
N VAL A 233 -8.64 16.12 7.14
CA VAL A 233 -8.87 15.94 8.59
C VAL A 233 -9.34 17.26 9.21
N GLU A 234 -8.69 18.38 8.90
CA GLU A 234 -9.07 19.71 9.40
C GLU A 234 -10.47 20.11 8.93
N ARG A 235 -10.80 19.89 7.66
CA ARG A 235 -12.13 20.19 7.10
C ARG A 235 -13.25 19.34 7.71
N ASN A 236 -12.97 18.11 8.10
CA ASN A 236 -13.92 17.16 8.66
C ASN A 236 -13.77 16.94 10.18
N ALA A 237 -13.09 17.85 10.90
CA ALA A 237 -12.77 17.68 12.32
C ALA A 237 -14.01 17.37 13.19
N ASP A 238 -15.10 18.12 13.01
CA ASP A 238 -16.33 17.91 13.79
C ASP A 238 -16.94 16.52 13.50
N ARG A 239 -16.90 16.07 12.26
CA ARG A 239 -17.43 14.76 11.84
C ARG A 239 -16.58 13.62 12.40
N LEU A 240 -15.25 13.78 12.39
CA LEU A 240 -14.31 12.82 12.97
C LEU A 240 -14.50 12.74 14.48
N ASN A 241 -14.60 13.88 15.16
CA ASN A 241 -14.81 13.94 16.61
C ASN A 241 -16.21 13.47 17.04
N ALA A 242 -17.19 13.45 16.15
CA ALA A 242 -18.49 12.83 16.40
C ALA A 242 -18.43 11.29 16.36
N ILE A 243 -17.46 10.70 15.63
CA ILE A 243 -17.22 9.24 15.64
C ILE A 243 -16.47 8.87 16.92
N GLU A 244 -15.37 9.57 17.21
CA GLU A 244 -14.56 9.37 18.42
C GLU A 244 -14.01 10.72 18.91
N PRO A 245 -14.30 11.11 20.16
CA PRO A 245 -13.81 12.37 20.73
C PRO A 245 -12.27 12.48 20.66
N GLY A 246 -11.77 13.57 20.06
CA GLY A 246 -10.32 13.83 19.92
C GLY A 246 -9.65 13.15 18.71
N LEU A 247 -10.40 12.43 17.89
CA LEU A 247 -9.86 11.69 16.72
C LEU A 247 -9.17 12.62 15.71
N SER A 248 -9.73 13.80 15.47
CA SER A 248 -9.14 14.77 14.54
C SER A 248 -7.74 15.23 14.98
N ASP A 249 -7.55 15.47 16.28
CA ASP A 249 -6.25 15.86 16.86
C ASP A 249 -5.25 14.70 16.80
N GLN A 250 -5.70 13.49 17.09
CA GLN A 250 -4.88 12.28 17.01
C GLN A 250 -4.38 12.05 15.59
N LEU A 251 -5.27 12.09 14.57
CA LEU A 251 -4.92 11.94 13.18
C LEU A 251 -3.98 13.05 12.70
N SER A 252 -4.27 14.32 13.07
CA SER A 252 -3.42 15.45 12.73
C SER A 252 -2.02 15.32 13.31
N ARG A 253 -1.89 14.93 14.58
CA ARG A 253 -0.59 14.70 15.22
C ARG A 253 0.19 13.59 14.49
N TYR A 254 -0.47 12.48 14.21
CA TYR A 254 0.15 11.37 13.49
C TYR A 254 0.64 11.80 12.10
N LEU A 255 -0.23 12.38 11.28
CA LEU A 255 0.09 12.79 9.91
C LEU A 255 1.21 13.84 9.89
N LYS A 256 1.18 14.84 10.78
CA LYS A 256 2.26 15.84 10.91
C LYS A 256 3.60 15.21 11.30
N THR A 257 3.57 14.23 12.21
CA THR A 257 4.80 13.51 12.63
C THR A 257 5.35 12.67 11.49
N ALA A 258 4.50 11.92 10.78
CA ALA A 258 4.89 11.13 9.61
C ALA A 258 5.45 12.02 8.49
N ASN A 259 4.84 13.20 8.28
CA ASN A 259 5.23 14.13 7.20
C ASN A 259 6.55 14.87 7.46
N ALA A 260 6.98 15.00 8.72
CA ALA A 260 8.18 15.77 9.08
C ALA A 260 9.50 15.13 8.62
N GLY A 261 9.52 13.84 8.31
CA GLY A 261 10.74 13.07 8.00
C GLY A 261 11.14 13.03 6.53
N TRP A 262 10.25 13.41 5.61
CA TRP A 262 10.47 13.22 4.19
C TRP A 262 11.68 13.97 3.64
N GLY A 263 12.48 13.26 2.85
CA GLY A 263 13.68 13.80 2.21
C GLY A 263 14.91 13.80 3.11
N PHE A 264 14.75 13.86 4.44
CA PHE A 264 15.86 13.87 5.39
C PHE A 264 16.10 12.50 6.03
N THR A 265 15.11 11.95 6.73
CA THR A 265 15.20 10.63 7.38
C THR A 265 14.57 9.53 6.56
N THR A 266 13.47 9.84 5.89
CA THR A 266 12.65 8.89 5.14
C THR A 266 12.49 9.32 3.69
N LYS A 267 12.20 8.34 2.86
CA LYS A 267 11.91 8.43 1.45
C LYS A 267 10.72 7.51 1.12
N HIS A 268 10.03 7.77 0.03
CA HIS A 268 9.08 6.83 -0.52
C HIS A 268 9.52 6.38 -1.90
N TYR A 269 9.73 5.09 -2.07
CA TYR A 269 10.20 4.53 -3.33
C TYR A 269 9.21 3.51 -3.88
N ALA A 270 9.19 3.42 -5.21
CA ALA A 270 8.54 2.34 -5.91
C ALA A 270 9.56 1.57 -6.74
N LEU A 271 9.52 0.24 -6.65
CA LEU A 271 10.32 -0.68 -7.42
C LEU A 271 9.45 -1.38 -8.45
N THR A 272 9.89 -1.39 -9.71
CA THR A 272 9.36 -2.27 -10.73
C THR A 272 10.35 -3.42 -10.94
N LEU A 273 9.88 -4.63 -10.71
CA LEU A 273 10.66 -5.85 -10.75
C LEU A 273 10.13 -6.76 -11.86
N GLN A 274 10.99 -7.56 -12.46
CA GLN A 274 10.59 -8.53 -13.48
C GLN A 274 11.15 -9.91 -13.16
N LYS A 275 10.30 -10.93 -13.28
CA LYS A 275 10.73 -12.32 -13.24
C LYS A 275 11.44 -12.68 -14.53
N SER A 276 12.63 -13.28 -14.40
CA SER A 276 13.37 -13.85 -15.54
C SER A 276 12.57 -14.94 -16.26
N ARG A 277 13.09 -15.40 -17.38
CA ARG A 277 12.45 -16.45 -18.21
C ARG A 277 12.40 -17.80 -17.51
#